data_782ad3bf9480d6405c3c255b88ecde6e
#
_entry.id   782ad3bf9480d6405c3c255b88ecde6e
#
_cell.length_a   1.000
_cell.length_b   1.000
_cell.length_c   1.000
_cell.angle_alpha   90.00
_cell.angle_beta   90.00
_cell.angle_gamma   90.00
#
_symmetry.space_group_name_H-M   'P 1'
#
loop_
_entity.id
_entity.type
_entity.pdbx_description
1 polymer ?
#
loop_
_entity_poly.entity_id
_entity_poly.type
_entity_poly.pdbx_seq_one_letter_code
_entity_poly.pdbx_strand_id
1 'polypeptide(L)'
;MSGLALERFARVETVGFDYGQRHAIEMTVRLETLRELRTTFPQWCENLGDDHVIDLAVLGQISDTALTRDMSIAYEKSGLPNTFVPGRNLLFLTFAATIAYRRGLDTLVGGMCETDFSGYPDCRDATMKAMQSALSLGLDRELKIETPLMWIDKADTWALAHLLGGEVLTRLITLHTHTCYNGVRDTLHVWGYGCGECPACSLRKAGFEKWATR
;
A
#
# COMPACT_ATOMS: atom_id res chain seq x y z
N MET A 1 -7.11 -1.48 -0.54
CA MET A 1 -7.16 -1.39 0.94
C MET A 1 -8.21 -0.40 1.44
N SER A 2 -8.18 0.87 1.03
CA SER A 2 -9.12 1.89 1.55
C SER A 2 -10.59 1.47 1.43
N GLY A 3 -11.05 0.95 0.28
CA GLY A 3 -12.42 0.47 0.12
C GLY A 3 -12.83 -0.61 1.12
N LEU A 4 -11.93 -1.59 1.38
CA LEU A 4 -12.18 -2.65 2.37
C LEU A 4 -12.28 -2.10 3.80
N ALA A 5 -11.42 -1.13 4.15
CA ALA A 5 -11.49 -0.49 5.44
C ALA A 5 -12.78 0.34 5.59
N LEU A 6 -13.16 1.10 4.56
CA LEU A 6 -14.35 1.93 4.55
C LEU A 6 -15.66 1.11 4.63
N GLU A 7 -15.66 -0.13 4.15
CA GLU A 7 -16.79 -1.04 4.29
C GLU A 7 -16.93 -1.58 5.73
N ARG A 8 -15.84 -1.67 6.48
CA ARG A 8 -15.79 -2.37 7.76
C ARG A 8 -15.80 -1.44 8.98
N PHE A 9 -15.29 -0.23 8.83
CA PHE A 9 -15.10 0.71 9.94
C PHE A 9 -15.90 1.98 9.75
N ALA A 10 -16.54 2.44 10.82
CA ALA A 10 -17.33 3.68 10.83
C ALA A 10 -16.46 4.95 10.67
N ARG A 11 -15.16 4.85 10.93
CA ARG A 11 -14.20 5.94 10.75
C ARG A 11 -12.87 5.37 10.24
N VAL A 12 -12.41 5.89 9.11
CA VAL A 12 -11.14 5.53 8.49
C VAL A 12 -10.36 6.79 8.21
N GLU A 13 -9.17 6.90 8.74
CA GLU A 13 -8.21 7.94 8.38
C GLU A 13 -7.08 7.33 7.57
N THR A 14 -6.55 8.07 6.62
CA THR A 14 -5.48 7.58 5.76
C THR A 14 -4.15 8.22 6.11
N VAL A 15 -3.07 7.48 5.94
CA VAL A 15 -1.72 8.01 6.12
C VAL A 15 -0.85 7.65 4.92
N GLY A 16 -0.15 8.63 4.38
CA GLY A 16 0.88 8.48 3.37
C GLY A 16 2.24 8.89 3.94
N PHE A 17 3.29 8.32 3.36
CA PHE A 17 4.66 8.56 3.81
C PHE A 17 5.50 9.04 2.64
N ASP A 18 6.09 10.22 2.80
CA ASP A 18 7.17 10.69 1.94
C ASP A 18 8.50 10.30 2.59
N TYR A 19 9.13 9.25 2.07
CA TYR A 19 10.38 8.71 2.64
C TYR A 19 11.59 8.97 1.75
N GLY A 20 11.52 9.96 0.85
CA GLY A 20 12.56 10.25 -0.11
C GLY A 20 12.62 9.22 -1.24
N GLN A 21 11.49 8.64 -1.62
CA GLN A 21 11.38 7.73 -2.76
C GLN A 21 11.73 8.46 -4.07
N ARG A 22 12.39 7.73 -4.95
CA ARG A 22 12.84 8.21 -6.27
C ARG A 22 11.73 8.85 -7.09
N HIS A 23 10.51 8.30 -7.01
CA HIS A 23 9.35 8.79 -7.74
C HIS A 23 8.21 9.11 -6.77
N ALA A 24 7.97 10.40 -6.57
CA ALA A 24 6.92 10.91 -5.67
C ALA A 24 5.49 10.84 -6.27
N ILE A 25 5.33 10.28 -7.47
CA ILE A 25 4.04 10.22 -8.18
C ILE A 25 2.94 9.55 -7.35
N GLU A 26 3.29 8.57 -6.52
CA GLU A 26 2.33 7.88 -5.64
C GLU A 26 1.68 8.84 -4.64
N MET A 27 2.41 9.85 -4.16
CA MET A 27 1.88 10.85 -3.23
C MET A 27 0.81 11.73 -3.89
N THR A 28 1.01 12.10 -5.15
CA THR A 28 0.01 12.86 -5.93
C THR A 28 -1.21 12.01 -6.27
N VAL A 29 -0.97 10.82 -6.82
CA VAL A 29 -2.02 9.88 -7.23
C VAL A 29 -2.88 9.42 -6.05
N ARG A 30 -2.30 9.30 -4.87
CA ARG A 30 -3.01 8.97 -3.65
C ARG A 30 -4.10 10.00 -3.31
N LEU A 31 -3.81 11.29 -3.46
CA LEU A 31 -4.79 12.36 -3.24
C LEU A 31 -5.93 12.32 -4.27
N GLU A 32 -5.59 12.04 -5.53
CA GLU A 32 -6.58 11.80 -6.59
C GLU A 32 -7.47 10.61 -6.24
N THR A 33 -6.89 9.48 -5.82
CA THR A 33 -7.62 8.28 -5.41
C THR A 33 -8.62 8.59 -4.30
N LEU A 34 -8.21 9.33 -3.26
CA LEU A 34 -9.09 9.69 -2.15
C LEU A 34 -10.24 10.60 -2.58
N ARG A 35 -9.98 11.53 -3.51
CA ARG A 35 -11.01 12.39 -4.10
C ARG A 35 -12.02 11.55 -4.89
N GLU A 36 -11.53 10.68 -5.76
CA GLU A 36 -12.38 9.81 -6.57
C GLU A 36 -13.22 8.85 -5.70
N LEU A 37 -12.66 8.31 -4.62
CA LEU A 37 -13.41 7.50 -3.66
C LEU A 37 -14.57 8.27 -3.04
N ARG A 38 -14.35 9.53 -2.63
CA ARG A 38 -15.40 10.37 -2.05
C ARG A 38 -16.52 10.68 -3.02
N THR A 39 -16.20 10.94 -4.29
CA THR A 39 -17.19 11.32 -5.31
C THR A 39 -17.93 10.11 -5.87
N THR A 40 -17.26 8.97 -5.99
CA THR A 40 -17.79 7.79 -6.66
C THR A 40 -18.57 6.87 -5.72
N PHE A 41 -18.21 6.85 -4.41
CA PHE A 41 -18.81 5.99 -3.40
C PHE A 41 -19.36 6.80 -2.21
N PRO A 42 -20.56 7.40 -2.37
CA PRO A 42 -21.16 8.22 -1.31
C PRO A 42 -21.29 7.46 0.03
N GLN A 43 -21.58 6.14 -0.02
CA GLN A 43 -21.69 5.30 1.18
C GLN A 43 -20.39 5.20 1.98
N TRP A 44 -19.23 5.43 1.36
CA TRP A 44 -17.92 5.42 2.03
C TRP A 44 -17.45 6.82 2.42
N CYS A 45 -18.07 7.86 1.85
CA CYS A 45 -17.64 9.23 2.06
C CYS A 45 -17.74 9.67 3.53
N GLU A 46 -18.82 9.26 4.20
CA GLU A 46 -19.06 9.59 5.60
C GLU A 46 -18.02 8.94 6.54
N ASN A 47 -17.55 7.73 6.17
CA ASN A 47 -16.56 7.00 6.95
C ASN A 47 -15.12 7.46 6.67
N LEU A 48 -14.86 8.15 5.55
CA LEU A 48 -13.54 8.60 5.15
C LEU A 48 -13.21 9.95 5.79
N GLY A 49 -12.45 9.92 6.88
CA GLY A 49 -11.98 11.07 7.66
C GLY A 49 -10.75 11.76 7.08
N ASP A 50 -9.89 12.20 7.99
CA ASP A 50 -8.70 12.98 7.66
C ASP A 50 -7.64 12.14 6.94
N ASP A 51 -6.83 12.85 6.16
CA ASP A 51 -5.69 12.32 5.46
C ASP A 51 -4.40 12.93 6.03
N HIS A 52 -3.46 12.08 6.41
CA HIS A 52 -2.19 12.46 7.01
C HIS A 52 -1.04 12.17 6.05
N VAL A 53 -0.06 13.08 6.02
CA VAL A 53 1.21 12.87 5.33
C VAL A 53 2.35 13.05 6.31
N ILE A 54 3.21 12.03 6.39
CA ILE A 54 4.39 12.03 7.26
C ILE A 54 5.64 12.13 6.40
N ASP A 55 6.44 13.16 6.67
CA ASP A 55 7.76 13.31 6.08
C ASP A 55 8.76 12.40 6.81
N LEU A 56 9.28 11.43 6.08
CA LEU A 56 10.34 10.50 6.49
C LEU A 56 11.53 10.56 5.53
N ALA A 57 11.81 11.72 4.92
CA ALA A 57 12.88 11.89 3.94
C ALA A 57 14.24 11.40 4.46
N VAL A 58 14.47 11.43 5.77
CA VAL A 58 15.67 10.87 6.41
C VAL A 58 15.86 9.39 6.08
N LEU A 59 14.78 8.62 5.92
CA LEU A 59 14.87 7.20 5.55
C LEU A 59 15.48 7.04 4.15
N GLY A 60 15.10 7.90 3.21
CA GLY A 60 15.69 7.94 1.88
C GLY A 60 17.17 8.34 1.89
N GLN A 61 17.59 9.19 2.84
CA GLN A 61 19.00 9.61 2.96
C GLN A 61 19.91 8.48 3.46
N ILE A 62 19.43 7.65 4.39
CA ILE A 62 20.17 6.53 4.95
C ILE A 62 20.01 5.21 4.19
N SER A 63 19.06 5.16 3.25
CA SER A 63 18.80 3.96 2.44
C SER A 63 19.45 4.09 1.06
N ASP A 64 20.16 3.03 0.65
CA ASP A 64 20.80 2.94 -0.66
C ASP A 64 20.17 1.80 -1.46
N THR A 65 18.99 2.09 -2.02
CA THR A 65 18.13 1.11 -2.71
C THR A 65 17.61 1.65 -4.03
N ALA A 66 17.16 0.78 -4.92
CA ALA A 66 16.59 1.19 -6.20
C ALA A 66 15.27 2.00 -6.08
N LEU A 67 14.67 2.08 -4.91
CA LEU A 67 13.53 2.96 -4.63
C LEU A 67 13.94 4.35 -4.14
N THR A 68 15.18 4.53 -3.67
CA THR A 68 15.68 5.80 -3.13
C THR A 68 16.83 6.39 -3.94
N ARG A 69 17.41 5.61 -4.87
CA ARG A 69 18.52 6.02 -5.74
C ARG A 69 18.22 5.69 -7.20
N ASP A 70 18.92 6.37 -8.09
CA ASP A 70 18.88 6.08 -9.53
C ASP A 70 19.80 4.90 -9.83
N MET A 71 19.25 3.69 -9.73
CA MET A 71 19.92 2.43 -10.04
C MET A 71 18.95 1.43 -10.65
N SER A 72 19.51 0.46 -11.37
CA SER A 72 18.72 -0.63 -11.97
C SER A 72 18.13 -1.54 -10.89
N ILE A 73 16.91 -2.02 -11.10
CA ILE A 73 16.26 -2.98 -10.22
C ILE A 73 16.87 -4.36 -10.46
N ALA A 74 17.37 -5.00 -9.41
CA ALA A 74 18.03 -6.30 -9.44
C ALA A 74 17.80 -7.07 -8.14
N TYR A 75 18.14 -8.36 -8.13
CA TYR A 75 18.21 -9.16 -6.91
C TYR A 75 19.65 -9.16 -6.36
N GLU A 76 19.78 -9.00 -5.06
CA GLU A 76 21.05 -9.08 -4.38
C GLU A 76 21.48 -10.52 -4.11
N LYS A 77 22.74 -10.71 -3.70
CA LYS A 77 23.28 -12.03 -3.30
C LYS A 77 22.51 -12.67 -2.14
N SER A 78 21.85 -11.86 -1.33
CA SER A 78 20.97 -12.28 -0.22
C SER A 78 19.67 -12.93 -0.69
N GLY A 79 19.32 -12.80 -1.99
CA GLY A 79 18.02 -13.18 -2.54
C GLY A 79 16.94 -12.11 -2.38
N LEU A 80 17.22 -11.00 -1.69
CA LEU A 80 16.32 -9.88 -1.57
C LEU A 80 16.46 -8.97 -2.81
N PRO A 81 15.35 -8.37 -3.29
CA PRO A 81 15.46 -7.35 -4.33
C PRO A 81 16.09 -6.07 -3.76
N ASN A 82 16.91 -5.38 -4.55
CA ASN A 82 17.52 -4.11 -4.16
C ASN A 82 16.51 -2.94 -4.05
N THR A 83 15.22 -3.22 -4.26
CA THR A 83 14.10 -2.33 -3.93
C THR A 83 13.67 -2.43 -2.46
N PHE A 84 14.21 -3.36 -1.70
CA PHE A 84 13.93 -3.47 -0.28
C PHE A 84 14.56 -2.31 0.50
N VAL A 85 13.72 -1.47 1.11
CA VAL A 85 14.14 -0.39 2.01
C VAL A 85 14.07 -0.94 3.44
N PRO A 86 15.19 -1.24 4.09
CA PRO A 86 15.22 -1.90 5.40
C PRO A 86 14.43 -1.12 6.45
N GLY A 87 13.50 -1.80 7.13
CA GLY A 87 12.71 -1.22 8.20
C GLY A 87 11.59 -0.27 7.77
N ARG A 88 11.38 -0.03 6.47
CA ARG A 88 10.39 0.92 5.98
C ARG A 88 9.00 0.68 6.56
N ASN A 89 8.48 -0.54 6.45
CA ASN A 89 7.13 -0.85 6.94
C ASN A 89 7.04 -0.83 8.46
N LEU A 90 8.12 -1.13 9.18
CA LEU A 90 8.16 -0.98 10.65
C LEU A 90 8.02 0.49 11.06
N LEU A 91 8.75 1.39 10.40
CA LEU A 91 8.63 2.83 10.64
C LEU A 91 7.23 3.35 10.28
N PHE A 92 6.69 2.94 9.14
CA PHE A 92 5.35 3.32 8.72
C PHE A 92 4.29 2.92 9.75
N LEU A 93 4.34 1.69 10.25
CA LEU A 93 3.43 1.20 11.29
C LEU A 93 3.62 1.96 12.62
N THR A 94 4.86 2.30 12.99
CA THR A 94 5.13 3.08 14.20
C THR A 94 4.50 4.47 14.14
N PHE A 95 4.68 5.19 13.04
CA PHE A 95 4.09 6.52 12.87
C PHE A 95 2.57 6.45 12.73
N ALA A 96 2.04 5.46 11.98
CA ALA A 96 0.60 5.25 11.89
C ALA A 96 -0.02 4.95 13.26
N ALA A 97 0.64 4.14 14.10
CA ALA A 97 0.19 3.84 15.46
C ALA A 97 0.18 5.11 16.34
N THR A 98 1.17 5.98 16.19
CA THR A 98 1.22 7.27 16.92
C THR A 98 0.04 8.16 16.53
N ILE A 99 -0.29 8.25 15.23
CA ILE A 99 -1.47 8.98 14.76
C ILE A 99 -2.73 8.33 15.31
N ALA A 100 -2.88 7.02 15.18
CA ALA A 100 -4.04 6.26 15.67
C ALA A 100 -4.27 6.51 17.17
N TYR A 101 -3.21 6.47 17.97
CA TYR A 101 -3.27 6.78 19.40
C TYR A 101 -3.84 8.18 19.67
N ARG A 102 -3.32 9.20 18.98
CA ARG A 102 -3.74 10.60 19.11
C ARG A 102 -5.16 10.86 18.61
N ARG A 103 -5.60 10.08 17.64
CA ARG A 103 -6.91 10.19 16.99
C ARG A 103 -7.98 9.31 17.65
N GLY A 104 -7.62 8.52 18.65
CA GLY A 104 -8.54 7.61 19.34
C GLY A 104 -8.92 6.39 18.47
N LEU A 105 -8.08 6.01 17.52
CA LEU A 105 -8.23 4.82 16.67
C LEU A 105 -7.42 3.66 17.27
N ASP A 106 -7.88 2.44 17.09
CA ASP A 106 -7.29 1.23 17.68
C ASP A 106 -6.82 0.20 16.64
N THR A 107 -7.08 0.44 15.37
CA THR A 107 -6.79 -0.52 14.32
C THR A 107 -6.03 0.14 13.18
N LEU A 108 -4.92 -0.48 12.79
CA LEU A 108 -4.17 -0.17 11.57
C LEU A 108 -4.53 -1.19 10.49
N VAL A 109 -4.84 -0.73 9.29
CA VAL A 109 -5.13 -1.60 8.15
C VAL A 109 -4.05 -1.41 7.09
N GLY A 110 -3.27 -2.46 6.85
CA GLY A 110 -2.16 -2.45 5.90
C GLY A 110 -2.37 -3.37 4.70
N GLY A 111 -1.76 -3.04 3.57
CA GLY A 111 -1.78 -3.84 2.35
C GLY A 111 -0.64 -4.85 2.22
N MET A 112 0.01 -5.20 3.33
CA MET A 112 1.08 -6.19 3.34
C MET A 112 0.56 -7.54 2.88
N CYS A 113 1.39 -8.25 2.10
CA CYS A 113 1.05 -9.52 1.49
C CYS A 113 2.30 -10.40 1.44
N GLU A 114 2.21 -11.61 1.94
CA GLU A 114 3.32 -12.58 1.93
C GLU A 114 3.35 -13.38 0.63
N THR A 115 2.22 -13.50 -0.06
CA THR A 115 2.07 -14.27 -1.31
C THR A 115 2.55 -13.53 -2.56
N ASP A 116 2.87 -12.25 -2.47
CA ASP A 116 3.25 -11.39 -3.60
C ASP A 116 4.68 -11.61 -4.13
N PHE A 117 5.41 -12.57 -3.61
CA PHE A 117 6.80 -12.88 -4.01
C PHE A 117 7.78 -11.69 -3.94
N SER A 118 7.40 -10.56 -3.35
CA SER A 118 8.32 -9.43 -3.16
C SER A 118 9.46 -9.76 -2.19
N GLY A 119 9.27 -10.79 -1.35
CA GLY A 119 10.29 -11.31 -0.45
C GLY A 119 10.65 -10.39 0.72
N TYR A 120 9.96 -9.26 0.86
CA TYR A 120 10.30 -8.28 1.91
C TYR A 120 10.02 -8.83 3.30
N PRO A 121 11.04 -8.95 4.18
CA PRO A 121 10.87 -9.48 5.52
C PRO A 121 9.86 -8.69 6.36
N ASP A 122 9.79 -7.38 6.15
CA ASP A 122 8.91 -6.45 6.85
C ASP A 122 7.46 -6.44 6.34
N CYS A 123 7.11 -7.33 5.39
CA CYS A 123 5.74 -7.60 4.94
C CYS A 123 5.18 -8.91 5.48
N ARG A 124 5.97 -9.75 6.15
CA ARG A 124 5.56 -11.09 6.61
C ARG A 124 4.56 -11.01 7.75
N ASP A 125 3.66 -11.98 7.81
CA ASP A 125 2.65 -12.11 8.87
C ASP A 125 3.28 -12.15 10.27
N ALA A 126 4.38 -12.90 10.44
CA ALA A 126 5.12 -12.94 11.69
C ALA A 126 5.65 -11.57 12.11
N THR A 127 6.11 -10.74 11.15
CA THR A 127 6.57 -9.39 11.42
C THR A 127 5.41 -8.49 11.84
N MET A 128 4.24 -8.60 11.19
CA MET A 128 3.04 -7.83 11.55
C MET A 128 2.57 -8.17 12.98
N LYS A 129 2.54 -9.44 13.36
CA LYS A 129 2.18 -9.90 14.71
C LYS A 129 3.16 -9.41 15.78
N ALA A 130 4.46 -9.49 15.51
CA ALA A 130 5.49 -8.97 16.42
C ALA A 130 5.38 -7.45 16.58
N MET A 131 5.13 -6.73 15.48
CA MET A 131 4.97 -5.27 15.49
C MET A 131 3.71 -4.85 16.25
N GLN A 132 2.60 -5.55 16.08
CA GLN A 132 1.38 -5.32 16.85
C GLN A 132 1.64 -5.44 18.36
N SER A 133 2.35 -6.49 18.78
CA SER A 133 2.69 -6.71 20.19
C SER A 133 3.58 -5.59 20.72
N ALA A 134 4.63 -5.21 19.97
CA ALA A 134 5.56 -4.16 20.36
C ALA A 134 4.87 -2.80 20.49
N LEU A 135 4.01 -2.45 19.53
CA LEU A 135 3.27 -1.19 19.54
C LEU A 135 2.22 -1.14 20.66
N SER A 136 1.50 -2.25 20.90
CA SER A 136 0.53 -2.32 21.99
C SER A 136 1.19 -2.13 23.35
N LEU A 137 2.35 -2.78 23.58
CA LEU A 137 3.13 -2.62 24.81
C LEU A 137 3.70 -1.20 24.94
N GLY A 138 4.29 -0.67 23.87
CA GLY A 138 4.93 0.64 23.89
C GLY A 138 3.96 1.82 24.03
N LEU A 139 2.71 1.64 23.62
CA LEU A 139 1.66 2.66 23.73
C LEU A 139 0.77 2.46 24.98
N ASP A 140 1.00 1.40 25.75
CA ASP A 140 0.15 0.98 26.88
C ASP A 140 -1.35 0.94 26.51
N ARG A 141 -1.62 0.41 25.29
CA ARG A 141 -2.96 0.36 24.71
C ARG A 141 -3.08 -0.76 23.70
N GLU A 142 -4.18 -1.49 23.70
CA GLU A 142 -4.45 -2.49 22.66
C GLU A 142 -4.52 -1.80 21.29
N LEU A 143 -3.69 -2.25 20.38
CA LEU A 143 -3.66 -1.84 18.98
C LEU A 143 -3.70 -3.08 18.09
N LYS A 144 -4.55 -3.08 17.07
CA LYS A 144 -4.66 -4.15 16.08
C LYS A 144 -3.97 -3.76 14.78
N ILE A 145 -3.25 -4.70 14.18
CA ILE A 145 -2.73 -4.57 12.81
C ILE A 145 -3.43 -5.61 11.95
N GLU A 146 -4.30 -5.16 11.07
CA GLU A 146 -5.00 -6.00 10.12
C GLU A 146 -4.36 -5.93 8.72
N THR A 147 -4.08 -7.09 8.16
CA THR A 147 -3.49 -7.26 6.83
C THR A 147 -4.37 -8.17 5.98
N PRO A 148 -5.55 -7.71 5.55
CA PRO A 148 -6.55 -8.58 4.91
C PRO A 148 -6.11 -9.14 3.55
N LEU A 149 -5.02 -8.65 2.98
CA LEU A 149 -4.44 -9.18 1.74
C LEU A 149 -3.30 -10.17 1.98
N MET A 150 -2.96 -10.50 3.23
CA MET A 150 -1.77 -11.26 3.61
C MET A 150 -1.61 -12.58 2.83
N TRP A 151 -2.72 -13.28 2.61
CA TRP A 151 -2.72 -14.64 2.09
C TRP A 151 -3.42 -14.79 0.73
N ILE A 152 -3.79 -13.69 0.09
CA ILE A 152 -4.44 -13.70 -1.23
C ILE A 152 -3.51 -13.19 -2.31
N ASP A 153 -3.62 -13.75 -3.50
CA ASP A 153 -2.81 -13.33 -4.65
C ASP A 153 -3.36 -12.05 -5.30
N LYS A 154 -2.63 -11.53 -6.30
CA LYS A 154 -3.05 -10.31 -7.01
C LYS A 154 -4.36 -10.50 -7.78
N ALA A 155 -4.67 -11.69 -8.28
CA ALA A 155 -5.94 -11.96 -8.97
C ALA A 155 -7.10 -11.95 -7.97
N ASP A 156 -6.91 -12.52 -6.78
CA ASP A 156 -7.90 -12.48 -5.71
C ASP A 156 -8.08 -11.06 -5.15
N THR A 157 -7.00 -10.26 -5.15
CA THR A 157 -7.10 -8.82 -4.80
C THR A 157 -7.98 -8.06 -5.80
N TRP A 158 -7.89 -8.35 -7.10
CA TRP A 158 -8.78 -7.79 -8.13
C TRP A 158 -10.22 -8.29 -7.95
N ALA A 159 -10.41 -9.59 -7.70
CA ALA A 159 -11.72 -10.17 -7.42
C ALA A 159 -12.37 -9.54 -6.18
N LEU A 160 -11.61 -9.32 -5.12
CA LEU A 160 -12.08 -8.63 -3.92
C LEU A 160 -12.50 -7.19 -4.21
N ALA A 161 -11.73 -6.46 -5.01
CA ALA A 161 -12.10 -5.10 -5.42
C ALA A 161 -13.40 -5.09 -6.23
N HIS A 162 -13.57 -6.05 -7.14
CA HIS A 162 -14.81 -6.21 -7.90
C HIS A 162 -16.01 -6.57 -7.00
N LEU A 163 -15.80 -7.43 -6.02
CA LEU A 163 -16.84 -7.79 -5.05
C LEU A 163 -17.30 -6.59 -4.21
N LEU A 164 -16.37 -5.71 -3.81
CA LEU A 164 -16.64 -4.54 -2.97
C LEU A 164 -17.34 -3.39 -3.70
N GLY A 165 -16.99 -3.13 -4.95
CA GLY A 165 -17.50 -1.95 -5.66
C GLY A 165 -17.68 -2.15 -7.17
N GLY A 166 -17.75 -3.40 -7.63
CA GLY A 166 -18.02 -3.76 -9.02
C GLY A 166 -16.98 -3.21 -10.01
N GLU A 167 -17.43 -3.04 -11.25
CA GLU A 167 -16.61 -2.44 -12.31
C GLU A 167 -16.18 -1.00 -12.00
N VAL A 168 -16.98 -0.28 -11.24
CA VAL A 168 -16.70 1.10 -10.86
C VAL A 168 -15.44 1.19 -10.02
N LEU A 169 -15.29 0.32 -9.00
CA LEU A 169 -14.10 0.31 -8.15
C LEU A 169 -12.88 -0.23 -8.90
N THR A 170 -13.03 -1.28 -9.71
CA THR A 170 -11.91 -1.81 -10.51
C THR A 170 -11.42 -0.78 -11.52
N ARG A 171 -12.31 -0.01 -12.15
CA ARG A 171 -11.96 1.11 -13.02
C ARG A 171 -11.24 2.24 -12.26
N LEU A 172 -11.73 2.61 -11.08
CA LEU A 172 -11.07 3.60 -10.23
C LEU A 172 -9.63 3.14 -9.90
N ILE A 173 -9.46 1.87 -9.51
CA ILE A 173 -8.14 1.29 -9.23
C ILE A 173 -7.25 1.36 -10.48
N THR A 174 -7.76 1.03 -11.65
CA THR A 174 -7.01 1.08 -12.91
C THR A 174 -6.53 2.49 -13.24
N LEU A 175 -7.40 3.50 -13.10
CA LEU A 175 -7.12 4.86 -13.55
C LEU A 175 -6.45 5.73 -12.49
N HIS A 176 -6.75 5.53 -11.20
CA HIS A 176 -6.37 6.43 -10.12
C HIS A 176 -5.46 5.80 -9.06
N THR A 177 -4.84 4.65 -9.36
CA THR A 177 -3.76 4.12 -8.51
C THR A 177 -2.45 3.98 -9.29
N HIS A 178 -1.34 3.88 -8.57
CA HIS A 178 -0.01 3.72 -9.17
C HIS A 178 0.79 2.66 -8.43
N THR A 179 1.58 1.88 -9.17
CA THR A 179 2.44 0.84 -8.61
C THR A 179 3.80 0.75 -9.31
N CYS A 180 4.00 1.48 -10.41
CA CYS A 180 5.21 1.39 -11.21
C CYS A 180 6.43 1.91 -10.46
N TYR A 181 7.46 1.08 -10.26
CA TYR A 181 8.70 1.48 -9.60
C TYR A 181 9.52 2.51 -10.41
N ASN A 182 9.27 2.62 -11.70
CA ASN A 182 9.93 3.61 -12.58
C ASN A 182 9.14 4.93 -12.68
N GLY A 183 8.05 5.09 -11.93
CA GLY A 183 7.25 6.33 -11.93
C GLY A 183 6.49 6.62 -13.23
N VAL A 184 6.45 5.70 -14.19
CA VAL A 184 5.81 5.90 -15.50
C VAL A 184 4.30 5.98 -15.37
N ARG A 185 3.70 7.12 -15.78
CA ARG A 185 2.26 7.38 -15.74
C ARG A 185 1.68 7.96 -17.05
N ASP A 186 2.45 7.97 -18.10
CA ASP A 186 2.03 8.39 -19.45
C ASP A 186 1.50 7.21 -20.30
N THR A 187 1.76 5.98 -19.87
CA THR A 187 1.35 4.76 -20.56
C THR A 187 0.25 4.05 -19.78
N LEU A 188 -0.95 4.01 -20.37
CA LEU A 188 -2.12 3.34 -19.80
C LEU A 188 -2.30 1.96 -20.44
N HIS A 189 -2.29 0.93 -19.60
CA HIS A 189 -2.64 -0.45 -19.96
C HIS A 189 -4.04 -0.81 -19.43
N VAL A 190 -4.59 -1.95 -19.85
CA VAL A 190 -5.88 -2.45 -19.33
C VAL A 190 -5.88 -2.68 -17.81
N TRP A 191 -4.72 -2.93 -17.23
CA TRP A 191 -4.51 -3.13 -15.79
C TRP A 191 -4.08 -1.85 -15.04
N GLY A 192 -3.88 -0.71 -15.72
CA GLY A 192 -3.51 0.58 -15.12
C GLY A 192 -2.24 1.18 -15.71
N TYR A 193 -1.82 2.32 -15.14
CA TYR A 193 -0.63 3.03 -15.58
C TYR A 193 0.67 2.35 -15.14
N GLY A 194 1.68 2.35 -16.02
CA GLY A 194 3.02 1.86 -15.69
C GLY A 194 3.90 1.58 -16.91
N CYS A 195 5.19 1.28 -16.68
CA CYS A 195 6.14 0.95 -17.73
C CYS A 195 5.90 -0.43 -18.39
N GLY A 196 5.14 -1.32 -17.75
CA GLY A 196 4.91 -2.70 -18.23
C GLY A 196 6.04 -3.70 -17.94
N GLU A 197 7.22 -3.26 -17.50
CA GLU A 197 8.44 -4.07 -17.43
C GLU A 197 8.97 -4.27 -16.00
N CYS A 198 8.78 -3.30 -15.09
CA CYS A 198 9.28 -3.45 -13.73
C CYS A 198 8.51 -4.53 -12.96
N PRO A 199 9.10 -5.10 -11.88
CA PRO A 199 8.47 -6.18 -11.12
C PRO A 199 7.05 -5.87 -10.63
N ALA A 200 6.80 -4.63 -10.19
CA ALA A 200 5.48 -4.22 -9.74
C ALA A 200 4.44 -4.18 -10.89
N CYS A 201 4.84 -3.71 -12.08
CA CYS A 201 3.99 -3.76 -13.27
C CYS A 201 3.69 -5.19 -13.69
N SER A 202 4.69 -6.06 -13.70
CA SER A 202 4.55 -7.47 -14.06
C SER A 202 3.58 -8.20 -13.12
N LEU A 203 3.71 -8.00 -11.80
CA LEU A 203 2.80 -8.57 -10.81
C LEU A 203 1.37 -8.05 -10.97
N ARG A 204 1.20 -6.75 -11.19
CA ARG A 204 -0.12 -6.14 -11.37
C ARG A 204 -0.80 -6.65 -12.63
N LYS A 205 -0.06 -6.71 -13.75
CA LYS A 205 -0.50 -7.24 -15.03
C LYS A 205 -0.94 -8.70 -14.90
N ALA A 206 -0.07 -9.57 -14.41
CA ALA A 206 -0.36 -11.00 -14.26
C ALA A 206 -1.59 -11.25 -13.39
N GLY A 207 -1.74 -10.50 -12.29
CA GLY A 207 -2.91 -10.60 -11.43
C GLY A 207 -4.19 -10.15 -12.12
N PHE A 208 -4.15 -9.06 -12.89
CA PHE A 208 -5.30 -8.57 -13.67
C PHE A 208 -5.71 -9.59 -14.75
N GLU A 209 -4.77 -10.07 -15.55
CA GLU A 209 -5.03 -11.03 -16.63
C GLU A 209 -5.62 -12.33 -16.07
N LYS A 210 -5.06 -12.87 -14.98
CA LYS A 210 -5.59 -14.05 -14.30
C LYS A 210 -7.01 -13.83 -13.76
N TRP A 211 -7.31 -12.66 -13.24
CA TRP A 211 -8.67 -12.32 -12.78
C TRP A 211 -9.65 -12.16 -13.94
N ALA A 212 -9.26 -11.47 -15.01
CA ALA A 212 -10.11 -11.19 -16.16
C ALA A 212 -10.51 -12.45 -16.96
N THR A 213 -9.82 -13.57 -16.74
CA THR A 213 -10.11 -14.87 -17.39
C THR A 213 -10.97 -15.81 -16.50
N ARG A 214 -11.38 -15.39 -15.32
CA ARG A 214 -12.27 -16.13 -14.42
C ARG A 214 -13.74 -15.87 -14.71
#